data_dc6c552599d74ababbad066d71bb9e8d
#
_entry.id   dc6c552599d74ababbad066d71bb9e8d
#
_cell.length_a   1.000
_cell.length_b   1.000
_cell.length_c   1.000
_cell.angle_alpha   90.00
_cell.angle_beta   90.00
_cell.angle_gamma   90.00
#
_symmetry.space_group_name_H-M   'P 1'
#
loop_
_entity.id
_entity.type
_entity.pdbx_description
1 polymer ?
#
loop_
_entity_poly.entity_id
_entity_poly.type
_entity_poly.pdbx_seq_one_letter_code
_entity_poly.pdbx_strand_id
1 'polypeptide(L)'
;NDIYPDSRSRLPLRSGPYQTSVTALYGRMASPGGLGPGQIRAYGDGMQTLEARVGTRLVMLAILVTARAHDSQYEWTMYQPRALESGLELHVIDVIQYDRPIDGLNEKDAALIGFARELFGDYNVFSGTYVRALAAFGQTDLVDIVALMGAHAADAAVLAAFDQRLPEGVEPLLSF
;
A
#
# COMPACT_ATOMS: atom_id res chain seq x y z
N ASN A 1 -6.99 -26.85 1.61
CA ASN A 1 -6.04 -27.66 0.85
C ASN A 1 -4.87 -26.80 0.46
N ASP A 2 -3.86 -26.79 1.32
CA ASP A 2 -2.57 -26.17 1.00
C ASP A 2 -1.89 -27.01 -0.08
N ILE A 3 -2.09 -26.60 -1.32
CA ILE A 3 -1.45 -27.28 -2.46
C ILE A 3 0.08 -27.11 -2.38
N TYR A 4 0.57 -26.11 -1.62
CA TYR A 4 2.00 -25.82 -1.47
C TYR A 4 2.40 -25.47 -0.03
N PRO A 5 2.12 -26.30 0.99
CA PRO A 5 2.43 -25.95 2.37
C PRO A 5 3.92 -25.74 2.62
N ASP A 6 4.77 -26.44 1.89
CA ASP A 6 6.24 -26.44 2.09
C ASP A 6 7.02 -25.70 0.99
N SER A 7 6.43 -25.43 -0.17
CA SER A 7 7.17 -24.81 -1.27
C SER A 7 7.62 -23.39 -0.93
N ARG A 8 6.77 -22.64 -0.23
CA ARG A 8 7.07 -21.28 0.21
C ARG A 8 8.14 -21.23 1.29
N SER A 9 8.20 -22.25 2.16
CA SER A 9 9.23 -22.33 3.21
C SER A 9 10.63 -22.63 2.68
N ARG A 10 10.74 -23.04 1.43
CA ARG A 10 12.03 -23.40 0.81
C ARG A 10 12.70 -22.26 0.06
N LEU A 11 12.04 -21.11 -0.08
CA LEU A 11 12.66 -19.98 -0.77
C LEU A 11 13.83 -19.43 0.07
N PRO A 12 15.03 -19.25 -0.50
CA PRO A 12 16.20 -18.77 0.24
C PRO A 12 16.00 -17.42 0.92
N LEU A 13 15.07 -16.62 0.41
CA LEU A 13 14.73 -15.30 0.95
C LEU A 13 13.86 -15.36 2.21
N ARG A 14 13.35 -16.54 2.56
CA ARG A 14 12.45 -16.75 3.72
C ARG A 14 13.16 -17.08 5.03
N SER A 15 14.44 -17.32 5.00
CA SER A 15 15.25 -17.64 6.18
C SER A 15 16.24 -16.54 6.51
N GLY A 16 16.35 -16.19 7.79
CA GLY A 16 17.34 -15.24 8.29
C GLY A 16 16.94 -13.75 8.21
N PRO A 17 17.91 -12.85 8.33
CA PRO A 17 17.69 -11.40 8.51
C PRO A 17 17.02 -10.68 7.31
N TYR A 18 16.75 -11.40 6.24
CA TYR A 18 16.20 -10.83 5.00
C TYR A 18 14.67 -10.69 5.01
N GLN A 19 14.01 -11.35 5.95
CA GLN A 19 12.58 -11.21 6.18
C GLN A 19 12.22 -9.96 6.98
N THR A 20 13.20 -9.14 7.35
CA THR A 20 13.01 -8.03 8.27
C THR A 20 12.63 -6.71 7.62
N SER A 21 12.80 -6.57 6.29
CA SER A 21 12.38 -5.35 5.60
C SER A 21 12.19 -5.57 4.10
N VAL A 22 11.24 -4.84 3.52
CA VAL A 22 11.03 -4.74 2.06
C VAL A 22 12.32 -4.27 1.36
N THR A 23 13.04 -3.33 1.96
CA THR A 23 14.33 -2.86 1.44
C THR A 23 15.36 -3.99 1.34
N ALA A 24 15.41 -4.89 2.31
CA ALA A 24 16.32 -6.04 2.26
C ALA A 24 15.91 -7.03 1.16
N LEU A 25 14.59 -7.25 0.95
CA LEU A 25 14.07 -8.05 -0.14
C LEU A 25 14.46 -7.46 -1.50
N TYR A 26 14.19 -6.19 -1.73
CA TYR A 26 14.58 -5.50 -2.97
C TYR A 26 16.10 -5.45 -3.17
N GLY A 27 16.88 -5.21 -2.13
CA GLY A 27 18.34 -5.20 -2.19
C GLY A 27 18.91 -6.55 -2.65
N ARG A 28 18.24 -7.67 -2.33
CA ARG A 28 18.66 -9.00 -2.77
C ARG A 28 18.17 -9.38 -4.15
N MET A 29 16.94 -9.00 -4.48
CA MET A 29 16.39 -9.23 -5.82
C MET A 29 17.09 -8.38 -6.87
N ALA A 30 17.73 -7.30 -6.46
CA ALA A 30 18.50 -6.45 -7.33
C ALA A 30 19.92 -7.00 -7.50
N SER A 31 20.10 -7.94 -8.37
CA SER A 31 21.39 -8.20 -8.99
C SER A 31 21.95 -6.92 -9.61
N PRO A 32 23.27 -6.77 -9.79
CA PRO A 32 23.80 -5.68 -10.59
C PRO A 32 23.07 -5.58 -11.93
N GLY A 33 22.38 -4.46 -12.17
CA GLY A 33 21.50 -4.26 -13.32
C GLY A 33 20.02 -4.61 -13.10
N GLY A 34 19.62 -5.08 -11.91
CA GLY A 34 18.21 -5.28 -11.55
C GLY A 34 17.43 -3.98 -11.30
N LEU A 35 16.11 -4.08 -11.31
CA LEU A 35 15.21 -2.93 -11.17
C LEU A 35 15.14 -2.36 -9.73
N GLY A 36 15.35 -3.20 -8.72
CA GLY A 36 15.08 -2.87 -7.32
C GLY A 36 15.76 -1.60 -6.79
N PRO A 37 17.10 -1.39 -6.91
CA PRO A 37 17.75 -0.21 -6.37
C PRO A 37 17.28 1.10 -7.00
N GLY A 38 16.96 1.07 -8.30
CA GLY A 38 16.40 2.22 -9.02
C GLY A 38 15.01 2.57 -8.53
N GLN A 39 14.17 1.55 -8.37
CA GLN A 39 12.80 1.71 -7.87
C GLN A 39 12.77 2.25 -6.43
N ILE A 40 13.60 1.71 -5.53
CA ILE A 40 13.66 2.19 -4.13
C ILE A 40 14.02 3.67 -4.06
N ARG A 41 15.00 4.12 -4.84
CA ARG A 41 15.39 5.54 -4.86
C ARG A 41 14.29 6.42 -5.44
N ALA A 42 13.77 6.06 -6.61
CA ALA A 42 12.70 6.81 -7.26
C ALA A 42 11.44 6.91 -6.39
N TYR A 43 11.09 5.82 -5.70
CA TYR A 43 9.99 5.79 -4.76
C TYR A 43 10.22 6.74 -3.58
N GLY A 44 11.40 6.70 -2.95
CA GLY A 44 11.72 7.55 -1.80
C GLY A 44 11.66 9.04 -2.13
N ASP A 45 12.25 9.45 -3.25
CA ASP A 45 12.25 10.84 -3.71
C ASP A 45 10.83 11.29 -4.11
N GLY A 46 10.08 10.45 -4.80
CA GLY A 46 8.70 10.71 -5.20
C GLY A 46 7.76 10.83 -4.01
N MET A 47 7.88 9.95 -3.03
CA MET A 47 7.07 9.96 -1.81
C MET A 47 7.29 11.25 -1.01
N GLN A 48 8.54 11.67 -0.78
CA GLN A 48 8.83 12.91 -0.06
C GLN A 48 8.24 14.13 -0.78
N THR A 49 8.35 14.16 -2.11
CA THR A 49 7.78 15.24 -2.93
C THR A 49 6.27 15.29 -2.82
N LEU A 50 5.59 14.15 -2.85
CA LEU A 50 4.15 14.07 -2.71
C LEU A 50 3.71 14.45 -1.30
N GLU A 51 4.37 13.92 -0.25
CA GLU A 51 4.07 14.27 1.15
C GLU A 51 4.15 15.78 1.42
N ALA A 52 5.12 16.47 0.81
CA ALA A 52 5.27 17.92 0.94
C ALA A 52 4.08 18.71 0.35
N ARG A 53 3.38 18.14 -0.64
CA ARG A 53 2.22 18.79 -1.30
C ARG A 53 0.88 18.42 -0.65
N VAL A 54 0.67 17.14 -0.40
CA VAL A 54 -0.66 16.64 0.04
C VAL A 54 -0.73 16.29 1.53
N GLY A 55 0.41 16.24 2.19
CA GLY A 55 0.55 15.87 3.61
C GLY A 55 0.67 14.37 3.83
N THR A 56 1.40 14.00 4.89
CA THR A 56 1.67 12.59 5.27
C THR A 56 0.39 11.80 5.51
N ARG A 57 -0.62 12.41 6.12
CA ARG A 57 -1.91 11.76 6.41
C ARG A 57 -2.56 11.20 5.13
N LEU A 58 -2.60 11.97 4.06
CA LEU A 58 -3.21 11.54 2.80
C LEU A 58 -2.38 10.48 2.09
N VAL A 59 -1.05 10.59 2.17
CA VAL A 59 -0.13 9.56 1.66
C VAL A 59 -0.35 8.23 2.41
N MET A 60 -0.46 8.25 3.73
CA MET A 60 -0.75 7.06 4.52
C MET A 60 -2.12 6.46 4.19
N LEU A 61 -3.13 7.29 3.95
CA LEU A 61 -4.45 6.83 3.50
C LEU A 61 -4.34 6.08 2.16
N ALA A 62 -3.61 6.63 1.18
CA ALA A 62 -3.39 6.00 -0.13
C ALA A 62 -2.67 4.64 0.01
N ILE A 63 -1.68 4.55 0.90
CA ILE A 63 -0.95 3.31 1.18
C ILE A 63 -1.89 2.27 1.80
N LEU A 64 -2.64 2.62 2.85
CA LEU A 64 -3.51 1.67 3.53
C LEU A 64 -4.64 1.15 2.64
N VAL A 65 -5.26 2.01 1.84
CA VAL A 65 -6.32 1.56 0.94
C VAL A 65 -5.78 0.63 -0.14
N THR A 66 -4.54 0.85 -0.61
CA THR A 66 -3.86 -0.05 -1.55
C THR A 66 -3.49 -1.36 -0.88
N ALA A 67 -2.91 -1.33 0.32
CA ALA A 67 -2.58 -2.52 1.08
C ALA A 67 -3.81 -3.41 1.33
N ARG A 68 -4.96 -2.80 1.66
CA ARG A 68 -6.23 -3.53 1.84
C ARG A 68 -6.75 -4.12 0.53
N ALA A 69 -6.70 -3.36 -0.56
CA ALA A 69 -7.15 -3.83 -1.87
C ALA A 69 -6.38 -5.07 -2.38
N HIS A 70 -5.14 -5.25 -1.91
CA HIS A 70 -4.29 -6.40 -2.24
C HIS A 70 -4.16 -7.41 -1.11
N ASP A 71 -4.91 -7.25 -0.02
CA ASP A 71 -4.83 -8.07 1.21
C ASP A 71 -3.39 -8.23 1.72
N SER A 72 -2.59 -7.16 1.57
CA SER A 72 -1.18 -7.14 1.95
C SER A 72 -1.03 -6.96 3.46
N GLN A 73 -1.04 -8.08 4.20
CA GLN A 73 -0.86 -8.10 5.65
C GLN A 73 0.41 -7.38 6.09
N TYR A 74 1.51 -7.56 5.35
CA TYR A 74 2.79 -6.94 5.67
C TYR A 74 2.70 -5.42 5.60
N GLU A 75 2.26 -4.86 4.47
CA GLU A 75 2.16 -3.41 4.31
C GLU A 75 1.16 -2.81 5.28
N TRP A 76 -0.02 -3.42 5.41
CA TRP A 76 -1.01 -2.95 6.38
C TRP A 76 -0.42 -2.82 7.79
N THR A 77 0.19 -3.90 8.29
CA THR A 77 0.76 -3.93 9.64
C THR A 77 1.90 -2.94 9.84
N MET A 78 2.73 -2.74 8.80
CA MET A 78 3.86 -1.81 8.88
C MET A 78 3.43 -0.35 8.75
N TYR A 79 2.34 -0.05 8.03
CA TYR A 79 1.92 1.32 7.77
C TYR A 79 0.78 1.82 8.68
N GLN A 80 -0.07 0.96 9.24
CA GLN A 80 -1.16 1.39 10.11
C GLN A 80 -0.69 2.22 11.33
N PRO A 81 0.37 1.86 12.08
CA PRO A 81 0.87 2.70 13.16
C PRO A 81 1.30 4.09 12.68
N ARG A 82 2.01 4.15 11.56
CA ARG A 82 2.45 5.42 10.95
C ARG A 82 1.26 6.26 10.46
N ALA A 83 0.23 5.62 9.98
CA ALA A 83 -1.01 6.29 9.58
C ALA A 83 -1.68 6.96 10.78
N LEU A 84 -1.78 6.26 11.91
CA LEU A 84 -2.29 6.82 13.17
C LEU A 84 -1.43 7.99 13.66
N GLU A 85 -0.11 7.86 13.65
CA GLU A 85 0.85 8.92 13.99
C GLU A 85 0.71 10.15 13.09
N SER A 86 0.35 9.96 11.82
CA SER A 86 0.11 11.05 10.87
C SER A 86 -1.25 11.76 11.06
N GLY A 87 -2.07 11.28 11.99
CA GLY A 87 -3.39 11.82 12.29
C GLY A 87 -4.52 11.20 11.49
N LEU A 88 -4.29 10.04 10.83
CA LEU A 88 -5.39 9.30 10.21
C LEU A 88 -6.26 8.67 11.30
N GLU A 89 -7.53 8.99 11.30
CA GLU A 89 -8.46 8.62 12.36
C GLU A 89 -8.85 7.14 12.29
N LEU A 90 -9.02 6.51 13.46
CA LEU A 90 -9.38 5.08 13.57
C LEU A 90 -10.64 4.73 12.76
N HIS A 91 -11.65 5.59 12.75
CA HIS A 91 -12.88 5.32 12.02
C HIS A 91 -12.66 5.26 10.49
N VAL A 92 -11.69 6.04 9.95
CA VAL A 92 -11.32 5.96 8.53
C VAL A 92 -10.59 4.65 8.25
N ILE A 93 -9.68 4.25 9.15
CA ILE A 93 -8.98 2.95 9.06
C ILE A 93 -9.99 1.80 9.08
N ASP A 94 -10.99 1.86 9.96
CA ASP A 94 -12.08 0.86 10.02
C ASP A 94 -12.90 0.80 8.73
N VAL A 95 -13.18 1.95 8.10
CA VAL A 95 -13.87 1.99 6.81
C VAL A 95 -13.06 1.27 5.73
N ILE A 96 -11.75 1.45 5.72
CA ILE A 96 -10.87 0.76 4.76
C ILE A 96 -10.81 -0.74 5.08
N GLN A 97 -10.49 -1.08 6.33
CA GLN A 97 -10.21 -2.45 6.76
C GLN A 97 -11.41 -3.37 6.54
N TYR A 98 -12.61 -2.91 6.88
CA TYR A 98 -13.83 -3.71 6.84
C TYR A 98 -14.73 -3.40 5.64
N ASP A 99 -14.20 -2.69 4.65
CA ASP A 99 -14.91 -2.30 3.43
C ASP A 99 -16.29 -1.66 3.69
N ARG A 100 -16.35 -0.79 4.72
CA ARG A 100 -17.59 -0.12 5.12
C ARG A 100 -17.96 1.00 4.14
N PRO A 101 -19.23 1.44 4.14
CA PRO A 101 -19.65 2.61 3.38
C PRO A 101 -18.80 3.83 3.69
N ILE A 102 -18.53 4.65 2.67
CA ILE A 102 -17.71 5.88 2.78
C ILE A 102 -18.54 7.10 3.22
N ASP A 103 -19.84 6.88 3.46
CA ASP A 103 -20.74 7.94 3.92
C ASP A 103 -20.32 8.48 5.29
N GLY A 104 -20.28 9.79 5.42
CA GLY A 104 -19.84 10.44 6.64
C GLY A 104 -18.33 10.71 6.76
N LEU A 105 -17.52 10.22 5.82
CA LEU A 105 -16.13 10.65 5.70
C LEU A 105 -16.03 12.06 5.12
N ASN A 106 -14.91 12.74 5.36
CA ASN A 106 -14.64 13.99 4.65
C ASN A 106 -14.48 13.74 3.14
N GLU A 107 -14.65 14.79 2.36
CA GLU A 107 -14.71 14.70 0.89
C GLU A 107 -13.45 14.06 0.26
N LYS A 108 -12.25 14.41 0.76
CA LYS A 108 -10.99 13.88 0.24
C LYS A 108 -10.81 12.40 0.56
N ASP A 109 -11.12 11.99 1.79
CA ASP A 109 -11.01 10.58 2.18
C ASP A 109 -12.02 9.72 1.41
N ALA A 110 -13.28 10.18 1.32
CA ALA A 110 -14.30 9.48 0.54
C ALA A 110 -13.93 9.37 -0.94
N ALA A 111 -13.39 10.45 -1.53
CA ALA A 111 -12.95 10.47 -2.93
C ALA A 111 -11.81 9.47 -3.18
N LEU A 112 -10.80 9.44 -2.29
CA LEU A 112 -9.65 8.55 -2.46
C LEU A 112 -10.01 7.08 -2.23
N ILE A 113 -10.77 6.78 -1.17
CA ILE A 113 -11.19 5.40 -0.88
C ILE A 113 -12.10 4.86 -1.99
N GLY A 114 -13.08 5.66 -2.44
CA GLY A 114 -13.97 5.28 -3.55
C GLY A 114 -13.19 5.05 -4.85
N PHE A 115 -12.25 5.94 -5.16
CA PHE A 115 -11.38 5.81 -6.33
C PHE A 115 -10.54 4.53 -6.29
N ALA A 116 -9.93 4.23 -5.14
CA ALA A 116 -9.11 3.05 -4.97
C ALA A 116 -9.90 1.74 -5.10
N ARG A 117 -11.11 1.70 -4.54
CA ARG A 117 -12.00 0.54 -4.64
C ARG A 117 -12.36 0.22 -6.08
N GLU A 118 -12.73 1.23 -6.87
CA GLU A 118 -13.00 1.05 -8.29
C GLU A 118 -11.73 0.68 -9.07
N LEU A 119 -10.61 1.36 -8.81
CA LEU A 119 -9.35 1.12 -9.51
C LEU A 119 -8.85 -0.33 -9.34
N PHE A 120 -8.86 -0.85 -8.12
CA PHE A 120 -8.30 -2.17 -7.81
C PHE A 120 -9.34 -3.30 -7.80
N GLY A 121 -10.60 -2.99 -7.53
CA GLY A 121 -11.68 -3.98 -7.54
C GLY A 121 -12.23 -4.22 -8.94
N ASP A 122 -12.56 -3.15 -9.64
CA ASP A 122 -13.17 -3.23 -10.98
C ASP A 122 -12.16 -3.08 -12.12
N TYR A 123 -10.90 -2.74 -11.79
CA TYR A 123 -9.86 -2.35 -12.77
C TYR A 123 -10.32 -1.23 -13.71
N ASN A 124 -11.26 -0.41 -13.24
CA ASN A 124 -11.85 0.69 -13.98
C ASN A 124 -12.37 1.75 -13.00
N VAL A 125 -12.12 3.01 -13.30
CA VAL A 125 -12.64 4.12 -12.52
C VAL A 125 -13.78 4.77 -13.29
N PHE A 126 -14.97 4.76 -12.70
CA PHE A 126 -16.15 5.37 -13.36
C PHE A 126 -16.03 6.89 -13.42
N SER A 127 -16.63 7.48 -14.45
CA SER A 127 -16.51 8.92 -14.71
C SER A 127 -16.89 9.80 -13.53
N GLY A 128 -17.93 9.44 -12.77
CA GLY A 128 -18.35 10.19 -11.58
C GLY A 128 -17.31 10.18 -10.47
N THR A 129 -16.67 9.04 -10.22
CA THR A 129 -15.60 8.88 -9.23
C THR A 129 -14.34 9.61 -9.68
N TYR A 130 -13.98 9.52 -10.96
CA TYR A 130 -12.86 10.25 -11.51
C TYR A 130 -13.04 11.77 -11.35
N VAL A 131 -14.22 12.31 -11.68
CA VAL A 131 -14.51 13.74 -11.53
C VAL A 131 -14.41 14.19 -10.07
N ARG A 132 -14.92 13.41 -9.12
CA ARG A 132 -14.79 13.70 -7.68
C ARG A 132 -13.33 13.72 -7.24
N ALA A 133 -12.55 12.70 -7.61
CA ALA A 133 -11.12 12.64 -7.28
C ALA A 133 -10.34 13.80 -7.90
N LEU A 134 -10.62 14.13 -9.16
CA LEU A 134 -10.00 15.27 -9.85
C LEU A 134 -10.33 16.61 -9.16
N ALA A 135 -11.57 16.78 -8.70
CA ALA A 135 -11.98 17.98 -7.96
C ALA A 135 -11.30 18.06 -6.58
N ALA A 136 -11.12 16.92 -5.88
CA ALA A 136 -10.54 16.86 -4.54
C ALA A 136 -9.01 17.07 -4.52
N PHE A 137 -8.30 16.62 -5.56
CA PHE A 137 -6.82 16.57 -5.57
C PHE A 137 -6.18 17.40 -6.68
N GLY A 138 -6.92 17.71 -7.75
CA GLY A 138 -6.33 18.27 -8.97
C GLY A 138 -5.58 17.21 -9.79
N GLN A 139 -5.23 17.54 -11.01
CA GLN A 139 -4.66 16.58 -11.95
C GLN A 139 -3.27 16.07 -11.52
N THR A 140 -2.38 16.97 -11.09
CA THR A 140 -1.00 16.62 -10.74
C THR A 140 -0.95 15.69 -9.53
N ASP A 141 -1.62 16.07 -8.45
CA ASP A 141 -1.60 15.27 -7.22
C ASP A 141 -2.33 13.95 -7.39
N LEU A 142 -3.42 13.92 -8.16
CA LEU A 142 -4.13 12.67 -8.46
C LEU A 142 -3.23 11.69 -9.24
N VAL A 143 -2.49 12.16 -10.24
CA VAL A 143 -1.53 11.30 -10.99
C VAL A 143 -0.46 10.75 -10.06
N ASP A 144 0.12 11.58 -9.18
CA ASP A 144 1.17 11.15 -8.27
C ASP A 144 0.65 10.21 -7.17
N ILE A 145 -0.58 10.44 -6.68
CA ILE A 145 -1.26 9.52 -5.75
C ILE A 145 -1.47 8.14 -6.42
N VAL A 146 -1.93 8.11 -7.67
CA VAL A 146 -2.11 6.85 -8.42
C VAL A 146 -0.77 6.16 -8.66
N ALA A 147 0.28 6.91 -8.95
CA ALA A 147 1.63 6.35 -9.10
C ALA A 147 2.15 5.74 -7.79
N LEU A 148 1.92 6.41 -6.64
CA LEU A 148 2.20 5.86 -5.32
C LEU A 148 1.44 4.55 -5.06
N MET A 149 0.13 4.56 -5.32
CA MET A 149 -0.72 3.37 -5.17
C MET A 149 -0.23 2.21 -6.06
N GLY A 150 0.15 2.50 -7.31
CA GLY A 150 0.74 1.51 -8.22
C GLY A 150 2.06 0.92 -7.72
N ALA A 151 2.91 1.73 -7.10
CA ALA A 151 4.14 1.25 -6.48
C ALA A 151 3.85 0.28 -5.32
N HIS A 152 2.90 0.62 -4.43
CA HIS A 152 2.46 -0.28 -3.35
C HIS A 152 1.76 -1.54 -3.85
N ALA A 153 1.01 -1.47 -4.94
CA ALA A 153 0.45 -2.66 -5.59
C ALA A 153 1.56 -3.60 -6.10
N ALA A 154 2.64 -3.04 -6.67
CA ALA A 154 3.81 -3.82 -7.07
C ALA A 154 4.53 -4.42 -5.86
N ASP A 155 4.67 -3.67 -4.77
CA ASP A 155 5.25 -4.16 -3.51
C ASP A 155 4.42 -5.31 -2.93
N ALA A 156 3.10 -5.18 -2.88
CA ALA A 156 2.20 -6.24 -2.43
C ALA A 156 2.36 -7.52 -3.26
N ALA A 157 2.51 -7.40 -4.59
CA ALA A 157 2.77 -8.53 -5.47
C ALA A 157 4.11 -9.21 -5.16
N VAL A 158 5.17 -8.44 -4.93
CA VAL A 158 6.50 -8.97 -4.56
C VAL A 158 6.43 -9.65 -3.19
N LEU A 159 5.80 -9.02 -2.20
CA LEU A 159 5.65 -9.59 -0.86
C LEU A 159 4.88 -10.91 -0.89
N ALA A 160 3.81 -10.98 -1.68
CA ALA A 160 3.02 -12.19 -1.86
C ALA A 160 3.79 -13.29 -2.60
N ALA A 161 4.49 -12.96 -3.70
CA ALA A 161 5.25 -13.91 -4.49
C ALA A 161 6.36 -14.61 -3.69
N PHE A 162 6.98 -13.88 -2.75
CA PHE A 162 8.07 -14.40 -1.92
C PHE A 162 7.62 -14.75 -0.49
N ASP A 163 6.31 -14.70 -0.19
CA ASP A 163 5.71 -14.99 1.12
C ASP A 163 6.47 -14.23 2.23
N GLN A 164 6.66 -12.93 2.04
CA GLN A 164 7.32 -12.09 3.04
C GLN A 164 6.48 -12.04 4.30
N ARG A 165 7.03 -12.53 5.40
CA ARG A 165 6.36 -12.53 6.70
C ARG A 165 6.64 -11.27 7.49
N LEU A 166 5.76 -10.99 8.44
CA LEU A 166 6.01 -9.96 9.45
C LEU A 166 7.29 -10.28 10.25
N PRO A 167 7.99 -9.25 10.75
CA PRO A 167 9.10 -9.45 11.67
C PRO A 167 8.70 -10.26 12.90
N GLU A 168 9.64 -10.95 13.49
CA GLU A 168 9.39 -11.73 14.72
C GLU A 168 8.85 -10.83 15.83
N GLY A 169 7.78 -11.26 16.48
CA GLY A 169 7.13 -10.52 17.57
C GLY A 169 6.19 -9.40 17.11
N VAL A 170 6.00 -9.21 15.80
CA VAL A 170 5.01 -8.25 15.29
C VAL A 170 3.71 -8.98 15.00
N GLU A 171 2.64 -8.57 15.69
CA GLU A 171 1.30 -9.13 15.50
C GLU A 171 0.64 -8.57 14.24
N PRO A 172 -0.09 -9.39 13.47
CA PRO A 172 -0.81 -8.94 12.29
C PRO A 172 -1.97 -8.00 12.65
N LEU A 173 -2.07 -6.87 11.96
CA LEU A 173 -3.10 -5.86 12.23
C LEU A 173 -4.25 -5.88 11.21
N LEU A 174 -4.08 -6.46 10.03
CA LEU A 174 -5.17 -6.61 9.06
C LEU A 174 -6.04 -7.81 9.46
N SER A 175 -7.29 -7.52 9.79
CA SER A 175 -8.32 -8.54 10.07
C SER A 175 -9.27 -8.65 8.86
N PHE A 176 -9.71 -9.87 8.56
CA PHE A 176 -10.65 -10.17 7.46
C PHE A 176 -12.02 -10.52 8.01
#